data_ae9acb171cf237ccd4be899d79cd78d2
#
_entry.id   ae9acb171cf237ccd4be899d79cd78d2
#
_cell.length_a   1.000
_cell.length_b   1.000
_cell.length_c   1.000
_cell.angle_alpha   90.00
_cell.angle_beta   90.00
_cell.angle_gamma   90.00
#
_symmetry.space_group_name_H-M   'P 1'
#
loop_
_entity.id
_entity.type
_entity.pdbx_description
1 polymer ?
#
loop_
_entity_poly.entity_id
_entity_poly.type
_entity_poly.pdbx_seq_one_letter_code
_entity_poly.pdbx_strand_id
1 'polypeptide(L)'
;TSAGIIAILSITNTQKSTLRLGFLRVLGLIIATLLAFIVLNLFNFTPLSFGIFLLLFIPISVATNTSEGIVVNSVLFSHYLLAQEITFPLVGNEFSLMFIGVGLALLANIYMPSNERLLENNLNILEKEFKNISAHLVICLNQKQDLQDLVAQCDNLLELIDASSKVATEKSENNLLRNNTFYQRYFDMRHIQITLLKDIIMKLEEIDVESTHIAEISNIFETLSLTYAAHNDGSELLKKIENAYSHYRQMDLPQTREEFENRAGLFQVLQLLELLIQEKNTFALSQTNNAS
;
A
#
# COMPACT_ATOMS: atom_id res chain seq x y z
N THR A 1 -12.10 -27.67 22.71
CA THR A 1 -10.92 -27.82 21.84
C THR A 1 -11.19 -27.26 20.44
N SER A 2 -12.31 -27.57 19.75
CA SER A 2 -12.60 -27.15 18.38
C SER A 2 -12.65 -25.64 18.20
N ALA A 3 -13.30 -24.88 19.12
CA ALA A 3 -13.33 -23.42 19.05
C ALA A 3 -11.91 -22.78 19.14
N GLY A 4 -11.00 -23.38 19.91
CA GLY A 4 -9.61 -22.93 19.97
C GLY A 4 -8.86 -23.13 18.67
N ILE A 5 -9.07 -24.25 17.99
CA ILE A 5 -8.50 -24.51 16.66
C ILE A 5 -9.05 -23.51 15.63
N ILE A 6 -10.36 -23.25 15.67
CA ILE A 6 -11.01 -22.24 14.82
C ILE A 6 -10.40 -20.86 15.08
N ALA A 7 -10.19 -20.50 16.34
CA ALA A 7 -9.57 -19.23 16.71
C ALA A 7 -8.16 -19.08 16.12
N ILE A 8 -7.29 -20.08 16.35
CA ILE A 8 -5.90 -20.06 15.84
C ILE A 8 -5.88 -19.95 14.31
N LEU A 9 -6.69 -20.74 13.62
CA LEU A 9 -6.77 -20.70 12.17
C LEU A 9 -7.41 -19.41 11.63
N SER A 10 -8.17 -18.67 12.46
CA SER A 10 -8.84 -17.42 12.06
C SER A 10 -8.03 -16.17 12.30
N ILE A 11 -6.92 -16.25 13.05
CA ILE A 11 -6.04 -15.11 13.26
C ILE A 11 -5.32 -14.78 11.96
N THR A 12 -5.41 -13.53 11.53
CA THR A 12 -4.66 -12.97 10.39
C THR A 12 -3.92 -11.70 10.85
N ASN A 13 -3.11 -11.13 9.96
CA ASN A 13 -2.30 -9.95 10.27
C ASN A 13 -3.12 -8.69 10.56
N THR A 14 -4.43 -8.65 10.19
CA THR A 14 -5.25 -7.46 10.38
C THR A 14 -6.65 -7.80 10.87
N GLN A 15 -7.28 -6.86 11.59
CA GLN A 15 -8.67 -7.02 12.07
C GLN A 15 -9.66 -7.18 10.92
N LYS A 16 -9.48 -6.40 9.85
CA LYS A 16 -10.35 -6.45 8.66
C LYS A 16 -10.26 -7.80 7.95
N SER A 17 -9.05 -8.32 7.79
CA SER A 17 -8.86 -9.63 7.16
C SER A 17 -9.39 -10.76 8.05
N THR A 18 -9.24 -10.69 9.38
CA THR A 18 -9.81 -11.65 10.33
C THR A 18 -11.35 -11.63 10.28
N LEU A 19 -11.97 -10.46 10.23
CA LEU A 19 -13.43 -10.34 10.11
C LEU A 19 -13.94 -10.91 8.78
N ARG A 20 -13.28 -10.56 7.68
CA ARG A 20 -13.60 -11.11 6.35
C ARG A 20 -13.48 -12.63 6.33
N LEU A 21 -12.37 -13.16 6.88
CA LEU A 21 -12.14 -14.59 6.97
C LEU A 21 -13.21 -15.29 7.81
N GLY A 22 -13.57 -14.71 8.96
CA GLY A 22 -14.65 -15.21 9.80
C GLY A 22 -15.98 -15.28 9.07
N PHE A 23 -16.35 -14.22 8.33
CA PHE A 23 -17.56 -14.19 7.51
C PHE A 23 -17.58 -15.29 6.43
N LEU A 24 -16.47 -15.46 5.70
CA LEU A 24 -16.35 -16.51 4.66
C LEU A 24 -16.44 -17.91 5.26
N ARG A 25 -15.94 -18.14 6.47
CA ARG A 25 -16.05 -19.42 7.19
C ARG A 25 -17.47 -19.73 7.61
N VAL A 26 -18.20 -18.71 8.08
CA VAL A 26 -19.63 -18.87 8.41
C VAL A 26 -20.45 -19.22 7.16
N LEU A 27 -20.19 -18.54 6.04
CA LEU A 27 -20.82 -18.90 4.75
C LEU A 27 -20.47 -20.33 4.32
N GLY A 28 -19.19 -20.71 4.45
CA GLY A 28 -18.72 -22.07 4.18
C GLY A 28 -19.38 -23.10 5.10
N LEU A 29 -19.65 -22.77 6.38
CA LEU A 29 -20.35 -23.63 7.32
C LEU A 29 -21.82 -23.86 6.90
N ILE A 30 -22.50 -22.84 6.41
CA ILE A 30 -23.86 -23.00 5.87
C ILE A 30 -23.85 -23.99 4.70
N ILE A 31 -22.95 -23.82 3.75
CA ILE A 31 -22.80 -24.71 2.60
C ILE A 31 -22.46 -26.13 3.06
N ALA A 32 -21.51 -26.27 3.98
CA ALA A 32 -21.08 -27.56 4.53
C ALA A 32 -22.26 -28.28 5.24
N THR A 33 -23.04 -27.55 6.03
CA THR A 33 -24.19 -28.12 6.77
C THR A 33 -25.29 -28.60 5.81
N LEU A 34 -25.62 -27.82 4.79
CA LEU A 34 -26.58 -28.20 3.75
C LEU A 34 -26.10 -29.46 2.99
N LEU A 35 -24.82 -29.48 2.61
CA LEU A 35 -24.23 -30.62 1.91
C LEU A 35 -24.15 -31.84 2.82
N ALA A 36 -23.80 -31.66 4.10
CA ALA A 36 -23.78 -32.73 5.10
C ALA A 36 -25.16 -33.39 5.23
N PHE A 37 -26.22 -32.56 5.31
CA PHE A 37 -27.60 -33.07 5.37
C PHE A 37 -27.94 -33.98 4.16
N ILE A 38 -27.55 -33.57 2.95
CA ILE A 38 -27.79 -34.32 1.72
C ILE A 38 -26.97 -35.62 1.73
N VAL A 39 -25.64 -35.52 1.96
CA VAL A 39 -24.73 -36.67 1.85
C VAL A 39 -25.04 -37.71 2.91
N LEU A 40 -25.27 -37.30 4.17
CA LEU A 40 -25.49 -38.27 5.27
C LEU A 40 -26.86 -38.92 5.19
N ASN A 41 -27.88 -38.26 4.63
CA ASN A 41 -29.18 -38.91 4.36
C ASN A 41 -29.12 -39.92 3.21
N LEU A 42 -28.24 -39.69 2.21
CA LEU A 42 -28.12 -40.60 1.06
C LEU A 42 -27.19 -41.79 1.31
N PHE A 43 -26.07 -41.55 2.01
CA PHE A 43 -24.98 -42.53 2.17
C PHE A 43 -24.79 -43.00 3.63
N ASN A 44 -25.69 -42.63 4.52
CA ASN A 44 -25.62 -42.89 5.96
C ASN A 44 -24.35 -42.31 6.62
N PHE A 45 -24.18 -42.56 7.91
CA PHE A 45 -23.03 -42.07 8.71
C PHE A 45 -21.82 -43.02 8.59
N THR A 46 -21.23 -43.10 7.38
CA THR A 46 -20.09 -43.94 7.09
C THR A 46 -18.83 -43.14 6.76
N PRO A 47 -17.62 -43.71 6.92
CA PRO A 47 -16.41 -43.01 6.48
C PRO A 47 -16.42 -42.63 4.98
N LEU A 48 -17.14 -43.41 4.14
CA LEU A 48 -17.29 -43.12 2.72
C LEU A 48 -18.03 -41.79 2.50
N SER A 49 -19.03 -41.50 3.33
CA SER A 49 -19.79 -40.24 3.28
C SER A 49 -18.89 -39.02 3.50
N PHE A 50 -17.85 -39.12 4.33
CA PHE A 50 -16.85 -38.07 4.48
C PHE A 50 -16.06 -37.84 3.20
N GLY A 51 -15.66 -38.91 2.52
CA GLY A 51 -14.95 -38.78 1.23
C GLY A 51 -15.82 -38.15 0.15
N ILE A 52 -17.10 -38.55 0.05
CA ILE A 52 -18.07 -37.96 -0.88
C ILE A 52 -18.32 -36.48 -0.53
N PHE A 53 -18.48 -36.16 0.76
CA PHE A 53 -18.63 -34.81 1.22
C PHE A 53 -17.43 -33.94 0.77
N LEU A 54 -16.20 -34.36 1.01
CA LEU A 54 -15.01 -33.60 0.58
C LEU A 54 -14.93 -33.43 -0.93
N LEU A 55 -15.25 -34.48 -1.68
CA LEU A 55 -15.23 -34.45 -3.15
C LEU A 55 -16.21 -33.40 -3.72
N LEU A 56 -17.34 -33.16 -3.06
CA LEU A 56 -18.33 -32.15 -3.45
C LEU A 56 -18.04 -30.78 -2.81
N PHE A 57 -17.65 -30.77 -1.52
CA PHE A 57 -17.49 -29.53 -0.74
C PHE A 57 -16.31 -28.69 -1.22
N ILE A 58 -15.17 -29.33 -1.57
CA ILE A 58 -13.98 -28.58 -2.01
C ILE A 58 -14.24 -27.80 -3.30
N PRO A 59 -14.77 -28.39 -4.40
CA PRO A 59 -15.08 -27.62 -5.61
C PRO A 59 -16.13 -26.52 -5.37
N ILE A 60 -17.18 -26.80 -4.57
CA ILE A 60 -18.19 -25.80 -4.25
C ILE A 60 -17.59 -24.64 -3.48
N SER A 61 -16.75 -24.91 -2.48
CA SER A 61 -16.07 -23.88 -1.69
C SER A 61 -15.12 -23.02 -2.54
N VAL A 62 -14.44 -23.61 -3.50
CA VAL A 62 -13.59 -22.85 -4.46
C VAL A 62 -14.47 -21.98 -5.36
N ALA A 63 -15.55 -22.51 -5.91
CA ALA A 63 -16.48 -21.78 -6.77
C ALA A 63 -17.20 -20.62 -6.06
N THR A 64 -17.43 -20.76 -4.75
CA THR A 64 -18.09 -19.72 -3.91
C THR A 64 -17.11 -18.80 -3.18
N ASN A 65 -15.80 -18.91 -3.44
CA ASN A 65 -14.73 -18.17 -2.74
C ASN A 65 -14.73 -18.36 -1.21
N THR A 66 -15.19 -19.53 -0.71
CA THR A 66 -15.16 -19.90 0.70
C THR A 66 -14.09 -20.93 1.04
N SER A 67 -13.08 -21.08 0.20
CA SER A 67 -11.99 -22.05 0.32
C SER A 67 -11.23 -21.97 1.65
N GLU A 68 -11.12 -20.79 2.23
CA GLU A 68 -10.53 -20.56 3.56
C GLU A 68 -11.28 -21.28 4.71
N GLY A 69 -12.52 -21.66 4.47
CA GLY A 69 -13.34 -22.43 5.42
C GLY A 69 -13.21 -23.95 5.28
N ILE A 70 -12.57 -24.49 4.23
CA ILE A 70 -12.59 -25.93 3.92
C ILE A 70 -12.12 -26.77 5.11
N VAL A 71 -10.95 -26.48 5.67
CA VAL A 71 -10.37 -27.24 6.77
C VAL A 71 -11.27 -27.21 8.00
N VAL A 72 -11.69 -26.04 8.42
CA VAL A 72 -12.50 -25.83 9.63
C VAL A 72 -13.86 -26.52 9.48
N ASN A 73 -14.54 -26.32 8.36
CA ASN A 73 -15.88 -26.88 8.12
C ASN A 73 -15.85 -28.40 7.92
N SER A 74 -14.73 -28.95 7.40
CA SER A 74 -14.55 -30.41 7.33
C SER A 74 -14.38 -31.03 8.71
N VAL A 75 -13.73 -30.34 9.65
CA VAL A 75 -13.65 -30.78 11.05
C VAL A 75 -15.06 -30.76 11.68
N LEU A 76 -15.83 -29.71 11.46
CA LEU A 76 -17.21 -29.62 11.97
C LEU A 76 -18.13 -30.67 11.36
N PHE A 77 -17.97 -31.04 10.07
CA PHE A 77 -18.66 -32.18 9.48
C PHE A 77 -18.38 -33.50 10.21
N SER A 78 -17.14 -33.71 10.68
CA SER A 78 -16.80 -34.94 11.42
C SER A 78 -17.56 -35.10 12.73
N HIS A 79 -18.06 -34.01 13.33
CA HIS A 79 -18.91 -34.07 14.51
C HIS A 79 -20.28 -34.70 14.19
N TYR A 80 -20.88 -34.36 13.02
CA TYR A 80 -22.12 -35.01 12.57
C TYR A 80 -21.92 -36.51 12.33
N LEU A 81 -20.77 -36.88 11.74
CA LEU A 81 -20.42 -38.27 11.48
C LEU A 81 -20.26 -39.07 12.78
N LEU A 82 -19.60 -38.47 13.79
CA LEU A 82 -19.39 -39.13 15.09
C LEU A 82 -20.67 -39.20 15.92
N ALA A 83 -21.53 -38.18 15.85
CA ALA A 83 -22.81 -38.19 16.54
C ALA A 83 -23.83 -39.15 15.91
N GLN A 84 -23.61 -39.55 14.67
CA GLN A 84 -24.53 -40.39 13.86
C GLN A 84 -25.95 -39.79 13.71
N GLU A 85 -26.05 -38.47 13.84
CA GLU A 85 -27.31 -37.72 13.69
C GLU A 85 -27.03 -36.28 13.25
N ILE A 86 -28.02 -35.64 12.64
CA ILE A 86 -28.03 -34.18 12.38
C ILE A 86 -29.25 -33.61 13.06
N THR A 87 -29.07 -33.04 14.24
CA THR A 87 -30.15 -32.41 15.02
C THR A 87 -29.96 -30.90 15.08
N PHE A 88 -31.04 -30.15 15.26
CA PHE A 88 -30.96 -28.69 15.42
C PHE A 88 -30.02 -28.26 16.56
N PRO A 89 -30.03 -28.91 17.75
CA PRO A 89 -29.04 -28.58 18.80
C PRO A 89 -27.60 -28.80 18.36
N LEU A 90 -27.28 -29.85 17.61
CA LEU A 90 -25.94 -30.14 17.12
C LEU A 90 -25.50 -29.11 16.08
N VAL A 91 -26.37 -28.76 15.13
CA VAL A 91 -26.09 -27.68 14.16
C VAL A 91 -25.86 -26.37 14.90
N GLY A 92 -26.70 -26.01 15.88
CA GLY A 92 -26.52 -24.82 16.71
C GLY A 92 -25.19 -24.81 17.48
N ASN A 93 -24.74 -25.98 17.95
CA ASN A 93 -23.43 -26.12 18.58
C ASN A 93 -22.28 -25.80 17.60
N GLU A 94 -22.34 -26.29 16.36
CA GLU A 94 -21.29 -26.04 15.34
C GLU A 94 -21.21 -24.54 14.98
N PHE A 95 -22.36 -23.88 14.82
CA PHE A 95 -22.38 -22.43 14.63
C PHE A 95 -21.82 -21.68 15.86
N SER A 96 -22.17 -22.13 17.07
CA SER A 96 -21.65 -21.53 18.31
C SER A 96 -20.12 -21.69 18.42
N LEU A 97 -19.59 -22.85 18.09
CA LEU A 97 -18.15 -23.10 18.04
C LEU A 97 -17.45 -22.18 17.03
N MET A 98 -18.06 -21.98 15.85
CA MET A 98 -17.54 -21.06 14.83
C MET A 98 -17.54 -19.61 15.34
N PHE A 99 -18.66 -19.12 15.88
CA PHE A 99 -18.75 -17.74 16.40
C PHE A 99 -17.80 -17.48 17.58
N ILE A 100 -17.68 -18.43 18.51
CA ILE A 100 -16.73 -18.34 19.62
C ILE A 100 -15.29 -18.32 19.09
N GLY A 101 -14.95 -19.19 18.16
CA GLY A 101 -13.61 -19.26 17.58
C GLY A 101 -13.23 -17.99 16.84
N VAL A 102 -14.11 -17.47 15.96
CA VAL A 102 -13.90 -16.20 15.23
C VAL A 102 -13.87 -15.02 16.22
N GLY A 103 -14.74 -15.01 17.22
CA GLY A 103 -14.78 -13.99 18.26
C GLY A 103 -13.46 -13.92 19.05
N LEU A 104 -12.90 -15.06 19.45
CA LEU A 104 -11.60 -15.14 20.12
C LEU A 104 -10.46 -14.65 19.20
N ALA A 105 -10.49 -14.98 17.91
CA ALA A 105 -9.51 -14.48 16.94
C ALA A 105 -9.57 -12.94 16.82
N LEU A 106 -10.77 -12.35 16.76
CA LEU A 106 -10.96 -10.90 16.75
C LEU A 106 -10.46 -10.26 18.05
N LEU A 107 -10.76 -10.84 19.22
CA LEU A 107 -10.26 -10.36 20.50
C LEU A 107 -8.72 -10.38 20.56
N ALA A 108 -8.09 -11.45 20.05
CA ALA A 108 -6.64 -11.52 19.97
C ALA A 108 -6.05 -10.42 19.06
N ASN A 109 -6.73 -10.08 17.96
CA ASN A 109 -6.30 -9.04 17.03
C ASN A 109 -6.48 -7.60 17.57
N ILE A 110 -7.34 -7.38 18.57
CA ILE A 110 -7.46 -6.07 19.25
C ILE A 110 -6.15 -5.70 19.94
N TYR A 111 -5.39 -6.69 20.40
CA TYR A 111 -4.14 -6.49 21.14
C TYR A 111 -2.91 -6.28 20.23
N MET A 112 -3.09 -6.12 18.93
CA MET A 112 -1.97 -5.85 18.01
C MET A 112 -1.37 -4.47 18.25
N PRO A 113 -0.02 -4.37 18.42
CA PRO A 113 0.66 -3.10 18.65
C PRO A 113 0.46 -2.15 17.46
N SER A 114 0.20 -0.88 17.74
CA SER A 114 0.11 0.13 16.69
C SER A 114 1.51 0.49 16.18
N ASN A 115 1.73 0.35 14.89
CA ASN A 115 2.98 0.73 14.22
C ASN A 115 3.07 2.26 13.94
N GLU A 116 2.33 3.08 14.69
CA GLU A 116 2.23 4.53 14.45
C GLU A 116 3.57 5.24 14.58
N ARG A 117 4.31 4.96 15.66
CA ARG A 117 5.64 5.54 15.88
C ARG A 117 6.64 5.17 14.78
N LEU A 118 6.55 3.94 14.27
CA LEU A 118 7.40 3.50 13.15
C LEU A 118 7.08 4.30 11.88
N LEU A 119 5.80 4.45 11.55
CA LEU A 119 5.36 5.20 10.37
C LEU A 119 5.73 6.68 10.46
N GLU A 120 5.56 7.29 11.64
CA GLU A 120 5.96 8.68 11.90
C GLU A 120 7.48 8.86 11.78
N ASN A 121 8.26 7.94 12.32
CA ASN A 121 9.71 7.96 12.19
C ASN A 121 10.15 7.83 10.72
N ASN A 122 9.56 6.90 9.97
CA ASN A 122 9.88 6.70 8.56
C ASN A 122 9.48 7.92 7.71
N LEU A 123 8.35 8.56 8.01
CA LEU A 123 7.95 9.82 7.38
C LEU A 123 9.01 10.91 7.61
N ASN A 124 9.50 11.08 8.84
CA ASN A 124 10.52 12.07 9.17
C ASN A 124 11.86 11.78 8.47
N ILE A 125 12.24 10.49 8.38
CA ILE A 125 13.43 10.07 7.63
C ILE A 125 13.28 10.44 6.15
N LEU A 126 12.15 10.09 5.53
CA LEU A 126 11.88 10.38 4.12
C LEU A 126 11.92 11.88 3.82
N GLU A 127 11.33 12.71 4.68
CA GLU A 127 11.38 14.17 4.49
C GLU A 127 12.79 14.72 4.60
N LYS A 128 13.56 14.23 5.57
CA LYS A 128 14.94 14.64 5.74
C LYS A 128 15.80 14.23 4.56
N GLU A 129 15.73 12.98 4.14
CA GLU A 129 16.56 12.47 3.04
C GLU A 129 16.14 13.08 1.68
N PHE A 130 14.87 13.33 1.45
CA PHE A 130 14.42 14.07 0.26
C PHE A 130 15.06 15.46 0.17
N LYS A 131 15.11 16.19 1.30
CA LYS A 131 15.80 17.49 1.38
C LYS A 131 17.30 17.37 1.16
N ASN A 132 17.92 16.35 1.74
CA ASN A 132 19.35 16.09 1.59
C ASN A 132 19.72 15.81 0.14
N ILE A 133 18.96 14.93 -0.56
CA ILE A 133 19.17 14.64 -1.98
C ILE A 133 19.00 15.91 -2.81
N SER A 134 17.94 16.70 -2.55
CA SER A 134 17.71 17.95 -3.27
C SER A 134 18.83 18.97 -3.06
N ALA A 135 19.34 19.11 -1.83
CA ALA A 135 20.47 19.99 -1.53
C ALA A 135 21.78 19.48 -2.15
N HIS A 136 22.03 18.17 -2.10
CA HIS A 136 23.21 17.57 -2.71
C HIS A 136 23.18 17.69 -4.23
N LEU A 137 22.01 17.56 -4.87
CA LEU A 137 21.85 17.79 -6.30
C LEU A 137 22.26 19.23 -6.68
N VAL A 138 21.92 20.24 -5.89
CA VAL A 138 22.37 21.62 -6.10
C VAL A 138 23.90 21.73 -6.10
N ILE A 139 24.55 21.05 -5.16
CA ILE A 139 26.02 21.05 -5.08
C ILE A 139 26.65 20.38 -6.33
N CYS A 140 26.13 19.21 -6.70
CA CYS A 140 26.62 18.47 -7.86
C CYS A 140 26.43 19.26 -9.17
N LEU A 141 25.28 19.89 -9.36
CA LEU A 141 25.00 20.71 -10.54
C LEU A 141 25.99 21.91 -10.64
N ASN A 142 26.19 22.62 -9.53
CA ASN A 142 27.08 23.79 -9.51
C ASN A 142 28.57 23.42 -9.65
N GLN A 143 28.96 22.22 -9.21
CA GLN A 143 30.36 21.77 -9.23
C GLN A 143 30.65 20.77 -10.37
N LYS A 144 29.67 20.46 -11.22
CA LYS A 144 29.77 19.45 -12.30
C LYS A 144 30.23 18.08 -11.77
N GLN A 145 29.69 17.63 -10.65
CA GLN A 145 30.00 16.33 -10.06
C GLN A 145 29.07 15.24 -10.62
N ASP A 146 29.49 13.98 -10.48
CA ASP A 146 28.72 12.80 -10.83
C ASP A 146 27.42 12.72 -10.00
N LEU A 147 26.32 12.34 -10.65
CA LEU A 147 24.99 12.24 -10.06
C LEU A 147 24.59 10.79 -9.69
N GLN A 148 25.40 9.78 -10.01
CA GLN A 148 25.05 8.37 -9.82
C GLN A 148 24.79 8.00 -8.36
N ASP A 149 25.52 8.61 -7.42
CA ASP A 149 25.30 8.40 -5.99
C ASP A 149 23.88 8.86 -5.55
N LEU A 150 23.37 9.95 -6.14
CA LEU A 150 22.01 10.44 -5.87
C LEU A 150 20.94 9.49 -6.39
N VAL A 151 21.17 8.82 -7.51
CA VAL A 151 20.28 7.79 -8.04
C VAL A 151 20.17 6.62 -7.05
N ALA A 152 21.31 6.14 -6.53
CA ALA A 152 21.33 5.09 -5.53
C ALA A 152 20.61 5.50 -4.21
N GLN A 153 20.75 6.78 -3.80
CA GLN A 153 20.02 7.31 -2.64
C GLN A 153 18.51 7.31 -2.89
N CYS A 154 18.05 7.66 -4.10
CA CYS A 154 16.62 7.56 -4.46
C CYS A 154 16.11 6.12 -4.39
N ASP A 155 16.89 5.13 -4.86
CA ASP A 155 16.50 3.72 -4.79
C ASP A 155 16.36 3.23 -3.35
N ASN A 156 17.27 3.60 -2.46
CA ASN A 156 17.18 3.29 -1.03
C ASN A 156 15.89 3.89 -0.40
N LEU A 157 15.51 5.11 -0.81
CA LEU A 157 14.28 5.72 -0.33
C LEU A 157 13.04 5.02 -0.87
N LEU A 158 13.03 4.55 -2.11
CA LEU A 158 11.93 3.78 -2.69
C LEU A 158 11.74 2.46 -1.92
N GLU A 159 12.81 1.75 -1.56
CA GLU A 159 12.72 0.56 -0.72
C GLU A 159 12.12 0.86 0.68
N LEU A 160 12.53 1.96 1.31
CA LEU A 160 11.97 2.40 2.59
C LEU A 160 10.48 2.74 2.47
N ILE A 161 10.07 3.38 1.37
CA ILE A 161 8.67 3.71 1.08
C ILE A 161 7.85 2.44 0.90
N ASP A 162 8.32 1.47 0.14
CA ASP A 162 7.62 0.20 -0.10
C ASP A 162 7.41 -0.58 1.21
N ALA A 163 8.44 -0.64 2.07
CA ALA A 163 8.33 -1.23 3.39
C ALA A 163 7.30 -0.50 4.27
N SER A 164 7.33 0.85 4.24
CA SER A 164 6.43 1.70 5.03
C SER A 164 4.98 1.62 4.54
N SER A 165 4.75 1.51 3.23
CA SER A 165 3.42 1.37 2.61
C SER A 165 2.74 0.08 3.05
N LYS A 166 3.48 -1.03 3.17
CA LYS A 166 2.95 -2.29 3.70
C LYS A 166 2.46 -2.12 5.14
N VAL A 167 3.28 -1.51 6.00
CA VAL A 167 2.94 -1.24 7.40
C VAL A 167 1.76 -0.26 7.51
N ALA A 168 1.69 0.75 6.63
CA ALA A 168 0.58 1.70 6.58
C ALA A 168 -0.75 1.03 6.19
N THR A 169 -0.69 0.07 5.26
CA THR A 169 -1.84 -0.73 4.85
C THR A 169 -2.34 -1.60 6.01
N GLU A 170 -1.44 -2.31 6.69
CA GLU A 170 -1.78 -3.10 7.87
C GLU A 170 -2.41 -2.24 8.98
N LYS A 171 -1.87 -1.03 9.23
CA LYS A 171 -2.44 -0.09 10.19
C LYS A 171 -3.86 0.34 9.81
N SER A 172 -4.08 0.67 8.53
CA SER A 172 -5.40 1.04 8.01
C SER A 172 -6.43 -0.08 8.17
N GLU A 173 -6.02 -1.33 7.93
CA GLU A 173 -6.85 -2.51 8.08
C GLU A 173 -7.11 -2.92 9.54
N ASN A 174 -6.25 -2.50 10.46
CA ASN A 174 -6.43 -2.70 11.90
C ASN A 174 -7.36 -1.66 12.55
N ASN A 175 -7.85 -0.68 11.81
CA ASN A 175 -8.74 0.35 12.31
C ASN A 175 -10.13 0.26 11.64
N LEU A 176 -10.98 -0.66 12.12
CA LEU A 176 -12.31 -0.93 11.56
C LEU A 176 -13.26 0.27 11.63
N LEU A 177 -13.08 1.17 12.62
CA LEU A 177 -13.98 2.27 12.90
C LEU A 177 -13.54 3.61 12.29
N ARG A 178 -12.26 3.79 11.97
CA ARG A 178 -11.71 5.00 11.35
C ARG A 178 -10.87 4.62 10.15
N ASN A 179 -11.33 5.00 8.98
CA ASN A 179 -10.60 4.77 7.73
C ASN A 179 -9.49 5.83 7.59
N ASN A 180 -8.47 5.75 8.45
CA ASN A 180 -7.33 6.67 8.38
C ASN A 180 -6.32 6.18 7.35
N THR A 181 -6.47 6.65 6.11
CA THR A 181 -5.59 6.34 4.98
C THR A 181 -4.46 7.37 4.79
N PHE A 182 -4.22 8.24 5.79
CA PHE A 182 -3.22 9.31 5.69
C PHE A 182 -1.83 8.77 5.31
N TYR A 183 -1.32 7.78 6.06
CA TYR A 183 0.01 7.23 5.82
C TYR A 183 0.11 6.52 4.45
N GLN A 184 -0.92 5.78 4.03
CA GLN A 184 -0.95 5.16 2.71
C GLN A 184 -0.80 6.23 1.61
N ARG A 185 -1.70 7.21 1.60
CA ARG A 185 -1.67 8.31 0.62
C ARG A 185 -0.36 9.11 0.67
N TYR A 186 0.21 9.29 1.87
CA TYR A 186 1.48 9.99 2.04
C TYR A 186 2.61 9.21 1.38
N PHE A 187 2.73 7.91 1.64
CA PHE A 187 3.78 7.10 1.03
C PHE A 187 3.57 6.90 -0.48
N ASP A 188 2.33 6.79 -0.96
CA ASP A 188 2.03 6.75 -2.39
C ASP A 188 2.48 8.04 -3.08
N MET A 189 2.17 9.20 -2.53
CA MET A 189 2.63 10.50 -3.03
C MET A 189 4.16 10.58 -3.02
N ARG A 190 4.81 10.13 -1.94
CA ARG A 190 6.28 10.13 -1.84
C ARG A 190 6.93 9.17 -2.83
N HIS A 191 6.34 8.02 -3.08
CA HIS A 191 6.82 7.08 -4.10
C HIS A 191 6.87 7.75 -5.48
N ILE A 192 5.79 8.43 -5.88
CA ILE A 192 5.73 9.18 -7.14
C ILE A 192 6.81 10.27 -7.17
N GLN A 193 6.95 11.04 -6.10
CA GLN A 193 7.92 12.14 -6.03
C GLN A 193 9.37 11.68 -6.09
N ILE A 194 9.73 10.60 -5.40
CA ILE A 194 11.11 10.06 -5.44
C ILE A 194 11.40 9.47 -6.83
N THR A 195 10.41 8.82 -7.45
CA THR A 195 10.55 8.31 -8.83
C THR A 195 10.80 9.47 -9.80
N LEU A 196 10.00 10.53 -9.73
CA LEU A 196 10.19 11.73 -10.56
C LEU A 196 11.54 12.41 -10.28
N LEU A 197 11.97 12.48 -9.02
CA LEU A 197 13.28 13.03 -8.65
C LEU A 197 14.41 12.20 -9.26
N LYS A 198 14.31 10.88 -9.20
CA LYS A 198 15.27 9.97 -9.84
C LYS A 198 15.33 10.19 -11.35
N ASP A 199 14.19 10.29 -12.03
CA ASP A 199 14.11 10.55 -13.48
C ASP A 199 14.74 11.92 -13.83
N ILE A 200 14.50 12.93 -12.99
CA ILE A 200 15.15 14.25 -13.16
C ILE A 200 16.67 14.14 -13.05
N ILE A 201 17.19 13.44 -12.03
CA ILE A 201 18.63 13.25 -11.82
C ILE A 201 19.24 12.53 -13.03
N MET A 202 18.64 11.44 -13.48
CA MET A 202 19.10 10.69 -14.65
C MET A 202 19.08 11.57 -15.91
N LYS A 203 18.06 12.40 -16.07
CA LYS A 203 17.97 13.30 -17.22
C LYS A 203 19.03 14.41 -17.18
N LEU A 204 19.31 14.94 -15.99
CA LEU A 204 20.38 15.95 -15.81
C LEU A 204 21.79 15.39 -16.07
N GLU A 205 22.00 14.09 -15.86
CA GLU A 205 23.28 13.42 -16.18
C GLU A 205 23.50 13.30 -17.70
N GLU A 206 22.43 13.19 -18.50
CA GLU A 206 22.49 13.08 -19.95
C GLU A 206 22.73 14.42 -20.66
N ILE A 207 22.58 15.54 -19.98
CA ILE A 207 22.57 16.88 -20.58
C ILE A 207 23.89 17.59 -20.27
N ASP A 208 24.61 18.01 -21.30
CA ASP A 208 25.76 18.95 -21.13
C ASP A 208 25.25 20.39 -21.22
N VAL A 209 24.95 20.98 -20.06
CA VAL A 209 24.27 22.26 -19.99
C VAL A 209 25.25 23.36 -19.64
N GLU A 210 25.15 24.49 -20.38
CA GLU A 210 25.83 25.71 -20.01
C GLU A 210 25.42 26.18 -18.60
N SER A 211 26.37 26.73 -17.86
CA SER A 211 26.20 27.15 -16.45
C SER A 211 25.01 28.11 -16.18
N THR A 212 24.61 28.89 -17.19
CA THR A 212 23.48 29.84 -17.08
C THR A 212 22.12 29.16 -16.96
N HIS A 213 21.90 28.06 -17.65
CA HIS A 213 20.63 27.34 -17.63
C HIS A 213 20.51 26.42 -16.41
N ILE A 214 21.62 25.86 -15.94
CA ILE A 214 21.67 25.10 -14.69
C ILE A 214 21.29 25.95 -13.48
N ALA A 215 21.65 27.25 -13.47
CA ALA A 215 21.42 28.14 -12.35
C ALA A 215 19.91 28.26 -11.99
N GLU A 216 18.99 28.26 -12.95
CA GLU A 216 17.56 28.32 -12.68
C GLU A 216 17.04 27.02 -12.04
N ILE A 217 17.45 25.87 -12.58
CA ILE A 217 17.07 24.56 -12.02
C ILE A 217 17.68 24.39 -10.63
N SER A 218 18.94 24.78 -10.45
CA SER A 218 19.62 24.80 -9.15
C SER A 218 18.86 25.65 -8.12
N ASN A 219 18.38 26.83 -8.49
CA ASN A 219 17.60 27.71 -7.61
C ASN A 219 16.24 27.07 -7.21
N ILE A 220 15.58 26.34 -8.13
CA ILE A 220 14.34 25.64 -7.82
C ILE A 220 14.63 24.52 -6.80
N PHE A 221 15.68 23.73 -6.98
CA PHE A 221 16.07 22.68 -6.04
C PHE A 221 16.56 23.23 -4.70
N GLU A 222 17.27 24.35 -4.69
CA GLU A 222 17.66 25.04 -3.45
C GLU A 222 16.41 25.44 -2.66
N THR A 223 15.43 26.07 -3.33
CA THR A 223 14.16 26.41 -2.70
C THR A 223 13.42 25.18 -2.23
N LEU A 224 13.41 24.10 -3.02
CA LEU A 224 12.80 22.83 -2.66
C LEU A 224 13.45 22.27 -1.37
N SER A 225 14.77 22.26 -1.27
CA SER A 225 15.47 21.74 -0.10
C SER A 225 15.20 22.53 1.19
N LEU A 226 15.01 23.84 1.07
CA LEU A 226 14.80 24.75 2.21
C LEU A 226 13.33 24.81 2.67
N THR A 227 12.39 24.85 1.72
CA THR A 227 10.98 25.17 2.02
C THR A 227 10.08 23.94 2.04
N TYR A 228 10.55 22.79 1.59
CA TYR A 228 9.74 21.60 1.41
C TYR A 228 9.45 20.92 2.76
N ALA A 229 8.29 21.23 3.34
CA ALA A 229 7.78 20.63 4.58
C ALA A 229 6.38 20.05 4.32
N ALA A 230 5.90 19.15 5.17
CA ALA A 230 4.61 18.46 5.01
C ALA A 230 3.43 19.43 4.84
N HIS A 231 3.51 20.61 5.46
CA HIS A 231 2.44 21.64 5.45
C HIS A 231 2.54 22.68 4.32
N ASN A 232 3.58 22.62 3.48
CA ASN A 232 3.73 23.55 2.36
C ASN A 232 3.03 22.98 1.12
N ASP A 233 2.20 23.76 0.46
CA ASP A 233 1.44 23.37 -0.74
C ASP A 233 2.25 23.41 -2.05
N GLY A 234 3.48 23.93 -2.01
CA GLY A 234 4.36 24.04 -3.17
C GLY A 234 4.01 25.16 -4.17
N SER A 235 3.05 26.04 -3.85
CA SER A 235 2.58 27.10 -4.75
C SER A 235 3.70 28.07 -5.15
N GLU A 236 4.64 28.38 -4.26
CA GLU A 236 5.81 29.22 -4.55
C GLU A 236 6.74 28.55 -5.59
N LEU A 237 6.96 27.25 -5.46
CA LEU A 237 7.78 26.50 -6.40
C LEU A 237 7.14 26.43 -7.80
N LEU A 238 5.81 26.25 -7.88
CA LEU A 238 5.11 26.26 -9.16
C LEU A 238 5.26 27.62 -9.88
N LYS A 239 5.21 28.74 -9.14
CA LYS A 239 5.47 30.06 -9.72
C LYS A 239 6.91 30.20 -10.24
N LYS A 240 7.91 29.65 -9.52
CA LYS A 240 9.29 29.67 -10.00
C LYS A 240 9.46 28.84 -11.28
N ILE A 241 8.80 27.70 -11.39
CA ILE A 241 8.79 26.85 -12.58
C ILE A 241 8.14 27.59 -13.76
N GLU A 242 7.00 28.26 -13.54
CA GLU A 242 6.33 29.07 -14.57
C GLU A 242 7.22 30.22 -15.08
N ASN A 243 7.93 30.89 -14.17
CA ASN A 243 8.91 31.89 -14.54
C ASN A 243 10.06 31.33 -15.37
N ALA A 244 10.59 30.13 -15.00
CA ALA A 244 11.61 29.44 -15.78
C ALA A 244 11.10 29.10 -17.19
N TYR A 245 9.89 28.56 -17.34
CA TYR A 245 9.29 28.33 -18.65
C TYR A 245 9.18 29.61 -19.48
N SER A 246 8.77 30.72 -18.85
CA SER A 246 8.64 32.02 -19.53
C SER A 246 10.00 32.53 -20.01
N HIS A 247 11.04 32.35 -19.18
CA HIS A 247 12.41 32.70 -19.55
C HIS A 247 12.91 31.87 -20.74
N TYR A 248 12.76 30.53 -20.70
CA TYR A 248 13.20 29.64 -21.78
C TYR A 248 12.45 29.92 -23.10
N ARG A 249 11.18 30.34 -23.08
CA ARG A 249 10.41 30.70 -24.27
C ARG A 249 10.86 32.02 -24.91
N GLN A 250 11.53 32.91 -24.13
CA GLN A 250 12.00 34.21 -24.61
C GLN A 250 13.46 34.17 -25.11
N MET A 251 14.16 33.04 -24.91
CA MET A 251 15.51 32.88 -25.41
C MET A 251 15.56 32.82 -26.94
N ASP A 252 16.71 33.23 -27.51
CA ASP A 252 16.97 33.08 -28.92
C ASP A 252 16.90 31.60 -29.35
N LEU A 253 16.60 31.38 -30.63
CA LEU A 253 16.56 30.01 -31.18
C LEU A 253 17.94 29.33 -31.07
N PRO A 254 17.99 28.01 -30.79
CA PRO A 254 19.23 27.28 -30.70
C PRO A 254 19.97 27.30 -32.06
N GLN A 255 21.25 27.51 -32.03
CA GLN A 255 22.06 27.64 -33.24
C GLN A 255 22.72 26.31 -33.68
N THR A 256 22.82 25.37 -32.75
CA THR A 256 23.37 24.04 -33.00
C THR A 256 22.37 22.94 -32.64
N ARG A 257 22.57 21.74 -33.19
CA ARG A 257 21.79 20.55 -32.82
C ARG A 257 21.99 20.19 -31.36
N GLU A 258 23.19 20.27 -30.88
CA GLU A 258 23.56 19.97 -29.49
C GLU A 258 22.87 20.92 -28.51
N GLU A 259 22.88 22.23 -28.80
CA GLU A 259 22.12 23.22 -28.03
C GLU A 259 20.62 22.94 -28.01
N PHE A 260 20.06 22.53 -29.16
CA PHE A 260 18.65 22.15 -29.26
C PHE A 260 18.33 20.93 -28.36
N GLU A 261 19.15 19.87 -28.44
CA GLU A 261 18.96 18.64 -27.65
C GLU A 261 19.09 18.91 -26.14
N ASN A 262 20.05 19.73 -25.73
CA ASN A 262 20.25 20.14 -24.34
C ASN A 262 19.09 20.98 -23.82
N ARG A 263 18.59 21.96 -24.58
CA ARG A 263 17.43 22.76 -24.20
C ARG A 263 16.15 21.91 -24.12
N ALA A 264 15.97 20.94 -25.04
CA ALA A 264 14.85 20.02 -24.98
C ALA A 264 14.89 19.15 -23.72
N GLY A 265 16.08 18.68 -23.30
CA GLY A 265 16.26 17.95 -22.06
C GLY A 265 15.95 18.79 -20.81
N LEU A 266 16.39 20.05 -20.78
CA LEU A 266 16.05 20.99 -19.70
C LEU A 266 14.55 21.25 -19.61
N PHE A 267 13.86 21.37 -20.75
CA PHE A 267 12.41 21.51 -20.76
C PHE A 267 11.70 20.28 -20.16
N GLN A 268 12.22 19.07 -20.45
CA GLN A 268 11.71 17.84 -19.82
C GLN A 268 11.96 17.83 -18.31
N VAL A 269 13.10 18.29 -17.84
CA VAL A 269 13.41 18.43 -16.41
C VAL A 269 12.40 19.36 -15.73
N LEU A 270 12.08 20.51 -16.34
CA LEU A 270 11.08 21.42 -15.80
C LEU A 270 9.67 20.78 -15.74
N GLN A 271 9.31 19.98 -16.75
CA GLN A 271 8.03 19.26 -16.73
C GLN A 271 7.97 18.23 -15.60
N LEU A 272 9.04 17.46 -15.38
CA LEU A 272 9.12 16.51 -14.28
C LEU A 272 9.09 17.20 -12.92
N LEU A 273 9.76 18.35 -12.78
CA LEU A 273 9.69 19.17 -11.57
C LEU A 273 8.28 19.69 -11.31
N GLU A 274 7.58 20.15 -12.33
CA GLU A 274 6.20 20.60 -12.22
C GLU A 274 5.31 19.48 -11.71
N LEU A 275 5.40 18.28 -12.30
CA LEU A 275 4.66 17.09 -11.86
C LEU A 275 4.99 16.73 -10.40
N LEU A 276 6.27 16.76 -10.00
CA LEU A 276 6.70 16.48 -8.65
C LEU A 276 6.05 17.41 -7.62
N ILE A 277 5.92 18.70 -7.93
CA ILE A 277 5.30 19.68 -7.05
C ILE A 277 3.77 19.55 -7.08
N GLN A 278 3.17 19.29 -8.24
CA GLN A 278 1.72 19.08 -8.39
C GLN A 278 1.22 17.90 -7.58
N GLU A 279 1.98 16.79 -7.51
CA GLU A 279 1.64 15.65 -6.66
C GLU A 279 1.51 16.05 -5.19
N LYS A 280 2.41 16.87 -4.68
CA LYS A 280 2.30 17.37 -3.31
C LYS A 280 1.10 18.28 -3.11
N ASN A 281 0.85 19.19 -4.06
CA ASN A 281 -0.31 20.10 -3.99
C ASN A 281 -1.62 19.30 -3.95
N THR A 282 -1.74 18.29 -4.81
CA THR A 282 -2.90 17.40 -4.85
C THR A 282 -3.10 16.66 -3.52
N PHE A 283 -2.01 16.18 -2.92
CA PHE A 283 -2.06 15.56 -1.59
C PHE A 283 -2.52 16.55 -0.53
N ALA A 284 -1.96 17.75 -0.47
CA ALA A 284 -2.32 18.79 0.51
C ALA A 284 -3.81 19.18 0.42
N LEU A 285 -4.32 19.40 -0.80
CA LEU A 285 -5.75 19.70 -1.05
C LEU A 285 -6.66 18.55 -0.61
N SER A 286 -6.24 17.30 -0.83
CA SER A 286 -7.00 16.13 -0.41
C SER A 286 -7.12 16.00 1.13
N GLN A 287 -6.14 16.50 1.88
CA GLN A 287 -6.16 16.51 3.35
C GLN A 287 -7.11 17.57 3.90
N THR A 288 -7.16 18.76 3.29
CA THR A 288 -8.07 19.85 3.70
C THR A 288 -9.54 19.45 3.51
N ASN A 289 -9.87 18.76 2.41
CA ASN A 289 -11.23 18.30 2.13
C ASN A 289 -11.71 17.15 3.05
N ASN A 290 -10.79 16.38 3.64
CA ASN A 290 -11.13 15.31 4.58
C ASN A 290 -11.25 15.80 6.04
N ALA A 291 -10.84 17.03 6.34
CA ALA A 291 -10.90 17.64 7.66
C ALA A 291 -12.17 18.50 7.88
N SER A 292 -12.90 18.80 6.82
CA SER A 292 -14.20 19.48 6.81
C SER A 292 -15.35 18.49 6.77
#